data_835d551fb68efb6b7df4e2a41eb883c0
#
_entry.id   835d551fb68efb6b7df4e2a41eb883c0
#
_cell.length_a   1.000
_cell.length_b   1.000
_cell.length_c   1.000
_cell.angle_alpha   90.00
_cell.angle_beta   90.00
_cell.angle_gamma   90.00
#
_symmetry.space_group_name_H-M   'P 1'
#
loop_
_entity.id
_entity.type
_entity.pdbx_description
1 polymer ?
#
loop_
_entity_poly.entity_id
_entity_poly.type
_entity_poly.pdbx_seq_one_letter_code
_entity_poly.pdbx_strand_id
1 'polypeptide(L)'
;PLVADPRIAGVITRLLAVSGSAEQALTEIRALTRDAGIALDAPLAAMQARLAALQSLGVATDKISFAARFGRNMEYYTGFVFELWARDKEGPVQLAGGGRYDTLLEMLGANHPVTAIGCAIRTERVLAARRQQGGA
;
A
#
# COMPACT_ATOMS: atom_id res chain seq x y z
N PRO A 1 6.33 -30.44 -8.21
CA PRO A 1 5.97 -29.56 -7.11
C PRO A 1 7.26 -28.88 -6.61
N LEU A 2 7.31 -27.55 -6.74
CA LEU A 2 8.37 -26.75 -6.12
C LEU A 2 8.19 -26.90 -4.59
N VAL A 3 9.04 -27.73 -4.00
CA VAL A 3 9.13 -27.81 -2.53
C VAL A 3 9.80 -26.52 -2.08
N ALA A 4 9.02 -25.56 -1.62
CA ALA A 4 9.56 -24.34 -1.06
C ALA A 4 10.43 -24.66 0.16
N ASP A 5 11.64 -24.12 0.23
CA ASP A 5 12.50 -24.24 1.41
C ASP A 5 11.68 -23.82 2.65
N PRO A 6 11.56 -24.67 3.69
CA PRO A 6 10.75 -24.37 4.88
C PRO A 6 11.15 -23.05 5.56
N ARG A 7 12.42 -22.65 5.46
CA ARG A 7 12.93 -21.36 5.97
C ARG A 7 12.31 -20.19 5.20
N ILE A 8 12.25 -20.28 3.87
CA ILE A 8 11.64 -19.25 3.02
C ILE A 8 10.14 -19.18 3.27
N ALA A 9 9.48 -20.32 3.37
CA ALA A 9 8.04 -20.37 3.70
C ALA A 9 7.75 -19.72 5.05
N GLY A 10 8.58 -19.92 6.06
CA GLY A 10 8.46 -19.27 7.36
C GLY A 10 8.63 -17.75 7.29
N VAL A 11 9.60 -17.26 6.50
CA VAL A 11 9.80 -15.83 6.30
C VAL A 11 8.60 -15.20 5.58
N ILE A 12 8.09 -15.83 4.53
CA ILE A 12 6.92 -15.35 3.79
C ILE A 12 5.71 -15.28 4.71
N THR A 13 5.47 -16.32 5.53
CA THR A 13 4.35 -16.35 6.48
C THR A 13 4.44 -15.19 7.47
N ARG A 14 5.62 -14.95 8.04
CA ARG A 14 5.85 -13.83 8.97
C ARG A 14 5.68 -12.48 8.27
N LEU A 15 6.22 -12.33 7.06
CA LEU A 15 6.06 -11.11 6.28
C LEU A 15 4.59 -10.80 6.01
N LEU A 16 3.82 -11.79 5.58
CA LEU A 16 2.39 -11.64 5.31
C LEU A 16 1.55 -11.34 6.58
N ALA A 17 2.07 -11.63 7.76
CA ALA A 17 1.41 -11.30 9.03
C ALA A 17 1.65 -9.85 9.47
N VAL A 18 2.63 -9.15 8.89
CA VAL A 18 2.95 -7.77 9.27
C VAL A 18 1.78 -6.85 8.95
N SER A 19 1.27 -6.16 9.98
CA SER A 19 0.22 -5.17 9.88
C SER A 19 0.27 -4.20 11.06
N GLY A 20 -0.22 -2.98 10.88
CA GLY A 20 -0.23 -1.97 11.93
C GLY A 20 0.12 -0.58 11.40
N SER A 21 0.71 0.29 12.23
CA SER A 21 1.18 1.58 11.74
C SER A 21 2.29 1.38 10.68
N ALA A 22 2.37 2.30 9.72
CA ALA A 22 3.36 2.20 8.65
C ALA A 22 4.81 2.19 9.18
N GLU A 23 5.10 2.92 10.24
CA GLU A 23 6.44 2.98 10.85
C GLU A 23 6.82 1.68 11.58
N GLN A 24 5.87 1.11 12.34
CA GLN A 24 6.08 -0.18 13.00
C GLN A 24 6.30 -1.30 11.98
N ALA A 25 5.48 -1.32 10.91
CA ALA A 25 5.62 -2.30 9.84
C ALA A 25 6.98 -2.21 9.13
N LEU A 26 7.48 -1.01 8.83
CA LEU A 26 8.80 -0.81 8.25
C LEU A 26 9.91 -1.37 9.17
N THR A 27 9.81 -1.13 10.46
CA THR A 27 10.78 -1.62 11.45
C THR A 27 10.76 -3.15 11.51
N GLU A 28 9.59 -3.75 11.56
CA GLU A 28 9.40 -5.19 11.62
C GLU A 28 9.88 -5.89 10.35
N ILE A 29 9.52 -5.37 9.18
CA ILE A 29 9.99 -5.92 7.90
C ILE A 29 11.51 -5.83 7.79
N ARG A 30 12.12 -4.71 8.20
CA ARG A 30 13.58 -4.55 8.18
C ARG A 30 14.27 -5.56 9.07
N ALA A 31 13.77 -5.82 10.26
CA ALA A 31 14.31 -6.84 11.15
C ALA A 31 14.18 -8.24 10.54
N LEU A 32 12.97 -8.60 10.08
CA LEU A 32 12.67 -9.89 9.47
C LEU A 32 13.57 -10.19 8.27
N THR A 33 13.75 -9.22 7.38
CA THR A 33 14.53 -9.41 6.14
C THR A 33 16.03 -9.45 6.40
N ARG A 34 16.52 -8.67 7.38
CA ARG A 34 17.92 -8.75 7.84
C ARG A 34 18.23 -10.13 8.40
N ASP A 35 17.41 -10.66 9.29
CA ASP A 35 17.56 -11.97 9.91
C ASP A 35 17.53 -13.10 8.87
N ALA A 36 16.78 -12.91 7.79
CA ALA A 36 16.66 -13.85 6.69
C ALA A 36 17.73 -13.69 5.60
N GLY A 37 18.57 -12.66 5.65
CA GLY A 37 19.55 -12.33 4.61
C GLY A 37 18.91 -11.87 3.28
N ILE A 38 17.70 -11.30 3.34
CA ILE A 38 16.95 -10.82 2.16
C ILE A 38 17.15 -9.32 2.02
N ALA A 39 17.63 -8.87 0.87
CA ALA A 39 17.81 -7.45 0.58
C ALA A 39 16.49 -6.78 0.15
N LEU A 40 15.88 -6.01 1.04
CA LEU A 40 14.71 -5.15 0.76
C LEU A 40 14.98 -3.67 1.08
N ASP A 41 16.23 -3.24 1.10
CA ASP A 41 16.59 -1.87 1.48
C ASP A 41 15.94 -0.83 0.55
N ALA A 42 15.98 -1.05 -0.76
CA ALA A 42 15.43 -0.11 -1.73
C ALA A 42 13.89 0.04 -1.61
N PRO A 43 13.08 -1.02 -1.56
CA PRO A 43 11.64 -0.91 -1.30
C PRO A 43 11.31 -0.25 0.04
N LEU A 44 12.06 -0.55 1.10
CA LEU A 44 11.85 0.04 2.43
C LEU A 44 12.21 1.53 2.44
N ALA A 45 13.31 1.93 1.80
CA ALA A 45 13.68 3.34 1.64
C ALA A 45 12.64 4.10 0.82
N ALA A 46 12.12 3.52 -0.26
CA ALA A 46 11.06 4.13 -1.06
C ALA A 46 9.76 4.32 -0.26
N MET A 47 9.39 3.37 0.60
CA MET A 47 8.23 3.50 1.48
C MET A 47 8.46 4.60 2.53
N GLN A 48 9.64 4.66 3.14
CA GLN A 48 10.00 5.69 4.10
C GLN A 48 9.97 7.09 3.49
N ALA A 49 10.54 7.26 2.29
CA ALA A 49 10.49 8.52 1.55
C ALA A 49 9.05 8.96 1.24
N ARG A 50 8.18 8.01 0.91
CA ARG A 50 6.75 8.27 0.66
C ARG A 50 6.04 8.77 1.92
N LEU A 51 6.29 8.15 3.07
CA LEU A 51 5.72 8.59 4.35
C LEU A 51 6.18 10.00 4.70
N ALA A 52 7.46 10.30 4.52
CA ALA A 52 8.00 11.65 4.73
C ALA A 52 7.37 12.68 3.78
N ALA A 53 7.17 12.33 2.51
CA ALA A 53 6.49 13.20 1.56
C ALA A 53 5.02 13.44 1.93
N LEU A 54 4.29 12.43 2.36
CA LEU A 54 2.91 12.58 2.84
C LEU A 54 2.84 13.49 4.05
N GLN A 55 3.76 13.32 5.00
CA GLN A 55 3.85 14.17 6.19
C GLN A 55 4.14 15.64 5.82
N SER A 56 5.04 15.90 4.87
CA SER A 56 5.33 17.26 4.41
C SER A 56 4.14 17.93 3.71
N LEU A 57 3.21 17.13 3.18
CA LEU A 57 1.94 17.58 2.61
C LEU A 57 0.81 17.71 3.65
N GLY A 58 1.11 17.56 4.94
CA GLY A 58 0.15 17.67 6.03
C GLY A 58 -0.72 16.44 6.25
N VAL A 59 -0.38 15.30 5.66
CA VAL A 59 -1.10 14.04 5.92
C VAL A 59 -0.64 13.49 7.28
N ALA A 60 -1.59 13.22 8.17
CA ALA A 60 -1.33 12.63 9.47
C ALA A 60 -0.91 11.16 9.31
N THR A 61 0.38 10.87 9.52
CA THR A 61 0.95 9.53 9.30
C THR A 61 0.49 8.50 10.32
N ASP A 62 0.02 8.93 11.49
CA ASP A 62 -0.61 8.09 12.51
C ASP A 62 -1.93 7.45 12.04
N LYS A 63 -2.55 8.00 11.00
CA LYS A 63 -3.74 7.46 10.34
C LYS A 63 -3.42 6.53 9.17
N ILE A 64 -2.14 6.32 8.86
CA ILE A 64 -1.72 5.41 7.80
C ILE A 64 -1.43 4.05 8.41
N SER A 65 -2.22 3.06 8.02
CA SER A 65 -1.98 1.66 8.34
C SER A 65 -1.34 0.92 7.18
N PHE A 66 -0.49 -0.03 7.50
CA PHE A 66 0.13 -0.96 6.57
C PHE A 66 -0.40 -2.37 6.82
N ALA A 67 -0.58 -3.14 5.75
CA ALA A 67 -0.82 -4.57 5.84
C ALA A 67 -0.13 -5.27 4.66
N ALA A 68 0.79 -6.17 4.95
CA ALA A 68 1.54 -6.88 3.91
C ALA A 68 0.65 -7.79 3.03
N ARG A 69 -0.47 -8.25 3.58
CA ARG A 69 -1.49 -9.00 2.81
C ARG A 69 -2.38 -8.12 1.95
N PHE A 70 -2.28 -6.80 2.11
CA PHE A 70 -3.11 -5.91 1.35
C PHE A 70 -2.72 -5.95 -0.12
N GLY A 71 -3.68 -6.21 -0.97
CA GLY A 71 -3.55 -6.22 -2.41
C GLY A 71 -4.85 -5.76 -3.06
N ARG A 72 -4.77 -5.39 -4.32
CA ARG A 72 -5.94 -5.09 -5.14
C ARG A 72 -6.04 -6.14 -6.25
N ASN A 73 -7.24 -6.58 -6.57
CA ASN A 73 -7.52 -7.63 -7.58
C ASN A 73 -7.27 -7.13 -9.03
N MET A 74 -6.13 -6.48 -9.25
CA MET A 74 -5.72 -5.98 -10.56
C MET A 74 -4.22 -6.25 -10.72
N GLU A 75 -3.88 -7.11 -11.67
CA GLU A 75 -2.53 -7.63 -11.89
C GLU A 75 -1.56 -6.62 -12.50
N TYR A 76 -2.05 -5.46 -12.97
CA TYR A 76 -1.22 -4.44 -13.60
C TYR A 76 -0.41 -3.57 -12.65
N TYR A 77 -0.64 -3.66 -11.33
CA TYR A 77 0.15 -2.90 -10.35
C TYR A 77 1.57 -3.43 -10.26
N THR A 78 2.55 -2.53 -10.36
CA THR A 78 3.99 -2.85 -10.30
C THR A 78 4.69 -2.29 -9.07
N GLY A 79 3.96 -1.60 -8.21
CA GLY A 79 4.53 -0.96 -7.04
C GLY A 79 3.54 -0.92 -5.87
N PHE A 80 3.58 0.17 -5.09
CA PHE A 80 2.67 0.31 -3.97
C PHE A 80 1.21 0.42 -4.42
N VAL A 81 0.33 -0.10 -3.60
CA VAL A 81 -1.12 0.06 -3.71
C VAL A 81 -1.66 0.70 -2.43
N PHE A 82 -2.77 1.42 -2.53
CA PHE A 82 -3.37 2.09 -1.39
C PHE A 82 -4.89 2.17 -1.51
N GLU A 83 -5.53 2.37 -0.37
CA GLU A 83 -6.94 2.73 -0.26
C GLU A 83 -7.13 3.84 0.76
N LEU A 84 -8.10 4.71 0.50
CA LEU A 84 -8.57 5.74 1.41
C LEU A 84 -9.92 5.33 1.95
N TRP A 85 -10.06 5.38 3.26
CA TRP A 85 -11.27 4.99 3.97
C TRP A 85 -11.78 6.12 4.84
N ALA A 86 -13.09 6.30 4.88
CA ALA A 86 -13.77 7.07 5.92
C ALA A 86 -14.53 6.10 6.83
N ARG A 87 -14.93 6.59 7.98
CA ARG A 87 -15.85 5.88 8.87
C ARG A 87 -17.18 6.61 8.84
N ASP A 88 -18.26 5.91 8.54
CA ASP A 88 -19.63 6.39 8.71
C ASP A 88 -20.34 5.64 9.87
N LYS A 89 -21.65 5.84 9.98
CA LYS A 89 -22.46 5.22 11.04
C LYS A 89 -22.58 3.71 10.90
N GLU A 90 -22.41 3.19 9.69
CA GLU A 90 -22.52 1.76 9.36
C GLU A 90 -21.15 1.07 9.39
N GLY A 91 -20.06 1.84 9.44
CA GLY A 91 -18.70 1.30 9.52
C GLY A 91 -17.71 1.94 8.56
N PRO A 92 -16.63 1.23 8.19
CA PRO A 92 -15.62 1.75 7.28
C PRO A 92 -16.13 1.76 5.83
N VAL A 93 -15.97 2.88 5.13
CA VAL A 93 -16.37 3.09 3.74
C VAL A 93 -15.17 3.48 2.90
N GLN A 94 -14.88 2.70 1.87
CA GLN A 94 -13.81 3.00 0.92
C GLN A 94 -14.18 4.20 0.05
N LEU A 95 -13.35 5.24 0.08
CA LEU A 95 -13.51 6.47 -0.70
C LEU A 95 -12.74 6.44 -2.02
N ALA A 96 -11.53 5.90 -1.99
CA ALA A 96 -10.67 5.81 -3.16
C ALA A 96 -9.73 4.61 -3.04
N GLY A 97 -9.16 4.20 -4.15
CA GLY A 97 -8.13 3.20 -4.16
C GLY A 97 -7.36 3.18 -5.47
N GLY A 98 -6.06 2.95 -5.38
CA GLY A 98 -5.16 3.03 -6.52
C GLY A 98 -3.78 2.48 -6.22
N GLY A 99 -2.84 2.81 -7.10
CA GLY A 99 -1.45 2.36 -6.97
C GLY A 99 -0.60 2.76 -8.16
N ARG A 100 0.62 2.25 -8.18
CA ARG A 100 1.61 2.45 -9.24
C ARG A 100 1.54 1.31 -10.26
N TYR A 101 1.60 1.64 -11.56
CA TYR A 101 1.46 0.68 -12.67
C TYR A 101 2.34 1.09 -13.87
N ASP A 102 3.64 0.88 -13.77
CA ASP A 102 4.63 1.35 -14.74
C ASP A 102 4.64 0.57 -16.07
N THR A 103 4.12 -0.67 -16.08
CA THR A 103 4.13 -1.53 -17.27
C THR A 103 2.81 -1.53 -18.06
N LEU A 104 1.76 -0.92 -17.53
CA LEU A 104 0.43 -0.97 -18.15
C LEU A 104 0.42 -0.39 -19.56
N LEU A 105 1.06 0.76 -19.78
CA LEU A 105 1.08 1.41 -21.08
C LEU A 105 1.91 0.63 -22.09
N GLU A 106 2.98 -0.03 -21.66
CA GLU A 106 3.76 -0.94 -22.49
C GLU A 106 2.93 -2.16 -22.93
N MET A 107 2.16 -2.77 -22.02
CA MET A 107 1.22 -3.83 -22.32
C MET A 107 0.13 -3.40 -23.31
N LEU A 108 -0.21 -2.11 -23.36
CA LEU A 108 -1.16 -1.51 -24.29
C LEU A 108 -0.52 -1.01 -25.59
N GLY A 109 0.78 -1.28 -25.81
CA GLY A 109 1.47 -0.99 -27.07
C GLY A 109 2.36 0.25 -27.06
N ALA A 110 2.67 0.84 -25.91
CA ALA A 110 3.67 1.89 -25.84
C ALA A 110 5.08 1.33 -26.13
N ASN A 111 5.89 2.07 -26.89
CA ASN A 111 7.23 1.63 -27.33
C ASN A 111 8.30 1.73 -26.22
N HIS A 112 7.96 2.22 -25.03
CA HIS A 112 8.86 2.35 -23.90
C HIS A 112 8.06 2.32 -22.59
N PRO A 113 8.68 1.93 -21.47
CA PRO A 113 8.05 1.97 -20.16
C PRO A 113 7.65 3.39 -19.79
N VAL A 114 6.43 3.57 -19.28
CA VAL A 114 5.91 4.85 -18.80
C VAL A 114 5.48 4.67 -17.35
N THR A 115 6.19 5.35 -16.44
CA THR A 115 5.81 5.35 -15.03
C THR A 115 4.46 6.00 -14.83
N ALA A 116 3.55 5.31 -14.17
CA ALA A 116 2.21 5.80 -13.95
C ALA A 116 1.71 5.47 -12.54
N ILE A 117 0.92 6.40 -12.00
CA ILE A 117 0.20 6.26 -10.75
C ILE A 117 -1.20 6.82 -10.92
N GLY A 118 -2.19 6.18 -10.35
CA GLY A 118 -3.54 6.67 -10.38
C GLY A 118 -4.44 6.01 -9.35
N CYS A 119 -5.65 6.57 -9.22
CA CYS A 119 -6.67 6.00 -8.36
C CYS A 119 -8.08 6.21 -8.91
N ALA A 120 -8.99 5.32 -8.53
CA ALA A 120 -10.41 5.48 -8.72
C ALA A 120 -11.01 6.11 -7.45
N ILE A 121 -11.76 7.20 -7.61
CA ILE A 121 -12.42 7.92 -6.53
C ILE A 121 -13.93 7.64 -6.61
N ARG A 122 -14.53 7.26 -5.49
CA ARG A 122 -15.98 7.04 -5.35
C ARG A 122 -16.63 8.35 -4.90
N THR A 123 -16.93 9.22 -5.87
CA THR A 123 -17.38 10.60 -5.63
C THR A 123 -18.61 10.70 -4.74
N GLU A 124 -19.58 9.81 -4.91
CA GLU A 124 -20.80 9.74 -4.09
C GLU A 124 -20.47 9.49 -2.61
N ARG A 125 -19.55 8.57 -2.35
CA ARG A 125 -19.10 8.26 -0.98
C ARG A 125 -18.31 9.40 -0.35
N VAL A 126 -17.48 10.08 -1.15
CA VAL A 126 -16.77 11.30 -0.70
C VAL A 126 -17.75 12.39 -0.33
N LEU A 127 -18.78 12.63 -1.14
CA LEU A 127 -19.84 13.60 -0.85
C LEU A 127 -20.61 13.25 0.42
N ALA A 128 -20.97 11.97 0.59
CA ALA A 128 -21.64 11.49 1.81
C ALA A 128 -20.79 11.71 3.06
N ALA A 129 -19.51 11.33 3.00
CA ALA A 129 -18.57 11.52 4.12
C ALA A 129 -18.40 13.01 4.48
N ARG A 130 -18.30 13.90 3.50
CA ARG A 130 -18.19 15.35 3.75
C ARG A 130 -19.43 15.92 4.41
N ARG A 131 -20.64 15.50 3.99
CA ARG A 131 -21.90 15.95 4.61
C ARG A 131 -22.00 15.55 6.06
N GLN A 132 -21.50 14.38 6.43
CA GLN A 132 -21.48 13.91 7.81
C GLN A 132 -20.50 14.73 8.68
N GLN A 133 -19.39 15.22 8.12
CA GLN A 133 -18.42 16.04 8.84
C GLN A 133 -18.82 17.52 8.93
N GLY A 134 -19.58 18.04 7.99
CA GLY A 134 -20.03 19.43 7.93
C GLY A 134 -21.39 19.70 8.59
N GLY A 135 -22.03 18.69 9.14
CA GLY A 135 -23.32 18.76 9.81
C GLY A 135 -23.23 18.76 11.35
N ALA A 136 -22.07 19.15 11.90
CA ALA A 136 -21.87 19.34 13.34
C ALA A 136 -21.69 20.82 13.67
#